data_59c8a4f8c1d55e41d2fd35a9d2b4d6c5
#
_entry.id   59c8a4f8c1d55e41d2fd35a9d2b4d6c5
#
_cell.length_a   1.000
_cell.length_b   1.000
_cell.length_c   1.000
_cell.angle_alpha   90.00
_cell.angle_beta   90.00
_cell.angle_gamma   90.00
#
_symmetry.space_group_name_H-M   'P 1'
#
loop_
_entity.id
_entity.type
_entity.pdbx_description
1 polymer ?
#
loop_
_entity_poly.entity_id
_entity_poly.type
_entity_poly.pdbx_seq_one_letter_code
_entity_poly.pdbx_strand_id
1 'polypeptide(L)'
;MVIVLIILAAIFVGVLGAHAYKQFKIREQQRMNQNEYDVAVTLWEYARLVKQQVDNAARQGTGVLDFSTITVPHSEGYRISLELIGGYFRIYAVPFRYSKTGRLSFLTDNTLSVRASDRAGQQSTSEDPEYKGDQG
;
A
#
# COMPACT_ATOMS: atom_id res chain seq x y z
N MET A 1 4.97 -47.62 28.87
CA MET A 1 4.09 -46.48 29.22
C MET A 1 4.76 -45.12 29.04
N VAL A 2 6.01 -44.94 29.47
CA VAL A 2 6.74 -43.65 29.31
C VAL A 2 6.93 -43.25 27.87
N ILE A 3 7.28 -44.19 26.97
CA ILE A 3 7.50 -43.92 25.52
C ILE A 3 6.23 -43.41 24.83
N VAL A 4 5.08 -43.98 25.17
CA VAL A 4 3.78 -43.58 24.60
C VAL A 4 3.42 -42.16 25.04
N LEU A 5 3.72 -41.79 26.28
CA LEU A 5 3.49 -40.43 26.81
C LEU A 5 4.36 -39.41 26.11
N ILE A 6 5.63 -39.74 25.83
CA ILE A 6 6.56 -38.87 25.10
C ILE A 6 6.08 -38.65 23.66
N ILE A 7 5.61 -39.67 22.98
CA ILE A 7 5.09 -39.58 21.60
C ILE A 7 3.83 -38.69 21.57
N LEU A 8 2.90 -38.90 22.51
CA LEU A 8 1.69 -38.08 22.58
C LEU A 8 2.01 -36.61 22.88
N ALA A 9 2.96 -36.32 23.77
CA ALA A 9 3.41 -34.97 24.06
C ALA A 9 4.05 -34.30 22.83
N ALA A 10 4.87 -35.02 22.07
CA ALA A 10 5.50 -34.51 20.86
C ALA A 10 4.47 -34.19 19.78
N ILE A 11 3.45 -35.05 19.59
CA ILE A 11 2.35 -34.81 18.65
C ILE A 11 1.55 -33.58 19.07
N PHE A 12 1.23 -33.45 20.36
CA PHE A 12 0.48 -32.31 20.88
C PHE A 12 1.20 -30.99 20.69
N VAL A 13 2.51 -30.92 20.97
CA VAL A 13 3.35 -29.75 20.72
C VAL A 13 3.43 -29.42 19.24
N GLY A 14 3.54 -30.43 18.37
CA GLY A 14 3.54 -30.26 16.93
C GLY A 14 2.23 -29.65 16.38
N VAL A 15 1.08 -30.14 16.87
CA VAL A 15 -0.23 -29.62 16.49
C VAL A 15 -0.43 -28.19 16.97
N LEU A 16 -0.05 -27.87 18.21
CA LEU A 16 -0.12 -26.50 18.72
C LEU A 16 0.78 -25.55 17.95
N GLY A 17 2.01 -25.97 17.61
CA GLY A 17 2.95 -25.18 16.82
C GLY A 17 2.41 -24.91 15.41
N ALA A 18 1.86 -25.91 14.75
CA ALA A 18 1.23 -25.76 13.43
C ALA A 18 0.03 -24.83 13.45
N HIS A 19 -0.81 -24.92 14.49
CA HIS A 19 -1.94 -24.02 14.66
C HIS A 19 -1.49 -22.57 14.89
N ALA A 20 -0.54 -22.35 15.78
CA ALA A 20 0.02 -21.03 16.06
C ALA A 20 0.66 -20.40 14.81
N TYR A 21 1.41 -21.19 14.03
CA TYR A 21 1.99 -20.74 12.77
C TYR A 21 0.94 -20.33 11.75
N LYS A 22 -0.14 -21.12 11.60
CA LYS A 22 -1.26 -20.79 10.71
C LYS A 22 -1.93 -19.49 11.11
N GLN A 23 -2.20 -19.28 12.41
CA GLN A 23 -2.80 -18.06 12.93
C GLN A 23 -1.87 -16.84 12.70
N PHE A 24 -0.58 -17.02 12.89
CA PHE A 24 0.40 -15.95 12.60
C PHE A 24 0.35 -15.54 11.12
N LYS A 25 0.33 -16.49 10.18
CA LYS A 25 0.25 -16.22 8.75
C LYS A 25 -1.05 -15.50 8.35
N ILE A 26 -2.17 -15.89 8.93
CA ILE A 26 -3.46 -15.22 8.69
C ILE A 26 -3.40 -13.76 9.14
N ARG A 27 -2.88 -13.48 10.32
CA ARG A 27 -2.74 -12.11 10.85
C ARG A 27 -1.78 -11.27 10.00
N GLU A 28 -0.69 -11.84 9.54
CA GLU A 28 0.26 -11.15 8.65
C GLU A 28 -0.42 -10.76 7.34
N GLN A 29 -1.18 -11.67 6.73
CA GLN A 29 -1.94 -11.39 5.52
C GLN A 29 -3.02 -10.32 5.73
N GLN A 30 -3.78 -10.40 6.82
CA GLN A 30 -4.80 -9.39 7.15
C GLN A 30 -4.19 -8.00 7.32
N ARG A 31 -3.02 -7.90 7.99
CA ARG A 31 -2.32 -6.64 8.14
C ARG A 31 -1.85 -6.08 6.81
N MET A 32 -1.32 -6.91 5.91
CA MET A 32 -0.92 -6.46 4.57
C MET A 32 -2.13 -5.93 3.79
N ASN A 33 -3.23 -6.66 3.77
CA ASN A 33 -4.45 -6.24 3.09
C ASN A 33 -4.98 -4.90 3.65
N GLN A 34 -4.92 -4.72 4.98
CA GLN A 34 -5.32 -3.47 5.62
C GLN A 34 -4.41 -2.31 5.19
N ASN A 35 -3.08 -2.50 5.20
CA ASN A 35 -2.13 -1.50 4.74
C ASN A 35 -2.37 -1.12 3.27
N GLU A 36 -2.67 -2.09 2.42
CA GLU A 36 -2.97 -1.87 1.00
C GLU A 36 -4.25 -1.05 0.81
N TYR A 37 -5.30 -1.35 1.56
CA TYR A 37 -6.53 -0.57 1.53
C TYR A 37 -6.30 0.86 2.04
N ASP A 38 -5.66 1.02 3.18
CA ASP A 38 -5.42 2.32 3.82
C ASP A 38 -4.55 3.23 2.94
N VAL A 39 -3.50 2.68 2.31
CA VAL A 39 -2.67 3.46 1.39
C VAL A 39 -3.43 3.86 0.13
N ALA A 40 -4.29 3.01 -0.41
CA ALA A 40 -5.10 3.35 -1.58
C ALA A 40 -6.05 4.53 -1.29
N VAL A 41 -6.71 4.54 -0.13
CA VAL A 41 -7.54 5.66 0.35
C VAL A 41 -6.69 6.92 0.53
N THR A 42 -5.55 6.80 1.21
CA THR A 42 -4.62 7.92 1.43
C THR A 42 -4.15 8.53 0.11
N LEU A 43 -3.80 7.71 -0.89
CA LEU A 43 -3.38 8.20 -2.21
C LEU A 43 -4.50 8.95 -2.93
N TRP A 44 -5.71 8.44 -2.89
CA TRP A 44 -6.85 9.09 -3.51
C TRP A 44 -7.16 10.46 -2.89
N GLU A 45 -7.18 10.55 -1.55
CA GLU A 45 -7.38 11.81 -0.84
C GLU A 45 -6.25 12.81 -1.15
N TYR A 46 -5.01 12.35 -1.13
CA TYR A 46 -3.85 13.16 -1.41
C TYR A 46 -3.86 13.66 -2.87
N ALA A 47 -4.19 12.81 -3.82
CA ALA A 47 -4.31 13.17 -5.22
C ALA A 47 -5.35 14.28 -5.46
N ARG A 48 -6.48 14.23 -4.74
CA ARG A 48 -7.49 15.29 -4.79
C ARG A 48 -6.95 16.63 -4.32
N LEU A 49 -6.20 16.63 -3.22
CA LEU A 49 -5.57 17.85 -2.71
C LEU A 49 -4.52 18.41 -3.67
N VAL A 50 -3.65 17.55 -4.21
CA VAL A 50 -2.65 17.95 -5.21
C VAL A 50 -3.32 18.50 -6.46
N LYS A 51 -4.36 17.81 -6.97
CA LYS A 51 -5.11 18.27 -8.13
C LYS A 51 -5.73 19.65 -7.90
N GLN A 52 -6.33 19.88 -6.75
CA GLN A 52 -6.90 21.18 -6.41
C GLN A 52 -5.83 22.30 -6.44
N GLN A 53 -4.62 22.04 -5.94
CA GLN A 53 -3.51 22.99 -5.97
C GLN A 53 -3.04 23.26 -7.41
N VAL A 54 -2.90 22.20 -8.22
CA VAL A 54 -2.55 22.33 -9.65
C VAL A 54 -3.58 23.17 -10.40
N ASP A 55 -4.86 22.87 -10.22
CA ASP A 55 -5.97 23.58 -10.89
C ASP A 55 -6.03 25.05 -10.44
N ASN A 56 -5.79 25.34 -9.17
CA ASN A 56 -5.74 26.72 -8.65
C ASN A 56 -4.56 27.51 -9.22
N ALA A 57 -3.38 26.93 -9.27
CA ALA A 57 -2.19 27.56 -9.85
C ALA A 57 -2.40 27.87 -11.35
N ALA A 58 -3.03 26.96 -12.09
CA ALA A 58 -3.38 27.16 -13.49
C ALA A 58 -4.36 28.32 -13.69
N ARG A 59 -5.39 28.43 -12.83
CA ARG A 59 -6.38 29.52 -12.87
C ARG A 59 -5.78 30.88 -12.55
N GLN A 60 -4.81 30.92 -11.63
CA GLN A 60 -4.12 32.17 -11.24
C GLN A 60 -3.07 32.61 -12.25
N GLY A 61 -2.78 31.79 -13.27
CA GLY A 61 -1.78 32.09 -14.30
C GLY A 61 -0.34 32.13 -13.79
N THR A 62 -0.11 31.74 -12.52
CA THR A 62 1.22 31.79 -11.92
C THR A 62 2.09 30.62 -12.34
N GLY A 63 1.52 29.50 -12.74
CA GLY A 63 2.24 28.27 -13.09
C GLY A 63 3.12 27.71 -11.96
N VAL A 64 3.20 28.42 -10.85
CA VAL A 64 4.04 28.08 -9.71
C VAL A 64 3.16 27.39 -8.67
N LEU A 65 3.39 26.10 -8.49
CA LEU A 65 2.84 25.36 -7.37
C LEU A 65 3.58 25.73 -6.09
N ASP A 66 2.84 26.15 -5.08
CA ASP A 66 3.42 26.34 -3.75
C ASP A 66 3.55 24.98 -3.05
N PHE A 67 4.71 24.37 -3.23
CA PHE A 67 5.04 23.08 -2.60
C PHE A 67 5.15 23.14 -1.09
N SER A 68 5.31 24.33 -0.52
CA SER A 68 5.40 24.47 0.94
C SER A 68 4.12 24.06 1.66
N THR A 69 3.00 24.03 0.93
CA THR A 69 1.68 23.65 1.45
C THR A 69 1.32 22.19 1.20
N ILE A 70 2.09 21.50 0.34
CA ILE A 70 1.83 20.09 -0.01
C ILE A 70 2.75 19.19 0.81
N THR A 71 2.21 18.66 1.91
CA THR A 71 2.92 17.67 2.73
C THR A 71 2.59 16.27 2.22
N VAL A 72 3.63 15.47 1.94
CA VAL A 72 3.45 14.06 1.59
C VAL A 72 2.88 13.32 2.80
N PRO A 73 1.72 12.65 2.67
CA PRO A 73 1.11 11.96 3.80
C PRO A 73 1.94 10.75 4.22
N HIS A 74 1.82 10.41 5.49
CA HIS A 74 2.36 9.16 6.01
C HIS A 74 1.33 8.04 5.85
N SER A 75 1.78 6.87 5.43
CA SER A 75 0.98 5.64 5.44
C SER A 75 1.78 4.50 6.03
N GLU A 76 1.14 3.73 6.89
CA GLU A 76 1.80 2.60 7.53
C GLU A 76 2.16 1.53 6.49
N GLY A 77 3.41 1.06 6.54
CA GLY A 77 3.90 0.01 5.65
C GLY A 77 4.26 0.46 4.24
N TYR A 78 4.04 1.75 3.87
CA TYR A 78 4.26 2.27 2.53
C TYR A 78 5.10 3.54 2.51
N ARG A 79 5.93 3.66 1.48
CA ARG A 79 6.63 4.90 1.12
C ARG A 79 5.84 5.59 0.02
N ILE A 80 5.39 6.81 0.29
CA ILE A 80 4.68 7.64 -0.67
C ILE A 80 5.65 8.67 -1.25
N SER A 81 5.59 8.90 -2.56
CA SER A 81 6.35 9.93 -3.27
C SER A 81 5.48 10.64 -4.30
N LEU A 82 5.71 11.95 -4.44
CA LEU A 82 5.05 12.81 -5.42
C LEU A 82 6.07 13.21 -6.49
N GLU A 83 5.67 13.06 -7.75
CA GLU A 83 6.40 13.52 -8.91
C GLU A 83 5.54 14.53 -9.68
N LEU A 84 6.14 15.65 -10.06
CA LEU A 84 5.47 16.68 -10.85
C LEU A 84 6.20 16.86 -12.18
N ILE A 85 5.43 16.77 -13.26
CA ILE A 85 5.95 16.83 -14.62
C ILE A 85 5.07 17.79 -15.42
N GLY A 86 5.52 19.02 -15.63
CA GLY A 86 4.90 19.96 -16.57
C GLY A 86 3.39 20.20 -16.35
N GLY A 87 2.92 20.36 -15.10
CA GLY A 87 1.50 20.55 -14.76
C GLY A 87 0.72 19.25 -14.57
N TYR A 88 1.37 18.10 -14.73
CA TYR A 88 0.86 16.80 -14.37
C TYR A 88 1.53 16.31 -13.10
N PHE A 89 0.84 15.47 -12.35
CA PHE A 89 1.43 14.85 -11.19
C PHE A 89 1.25 13.32 -11.23
N ARG A 90 2.16 12.64 -10.56
CA ARG A 90 2.07 11.22 -10.25
C ARG A 90 2.41 11.02 -8.78
N ILE A 91 1.63 10.20 -8.12
CA ILE A 91 1.86 9.83 -6.73
C ILE A 91 2.02 8.33 -6.70
N TYR A 92 3.14 7.88 -6.16
CA TYR A 92 3.48 6.47 -6.03
C TYR A 92 3.43 6.06 -4.57
N ALA A 93 2.98 4.85 -4.31
CA ALA A 93 3.18 4.18 -3.04
C ALA A 93 3.79 2.80 -3.27
N VAL A 94 4.91 2.56 -2.61
CA VAL A 94 5.68 1.32 -2.70
C VAL A 94 5.83 0.73 -1.30
N PRO A 95 5.60 -0.58 -1.10
CA PRO A 95 5.74 -1.18 0.22
C PRO A 95 7.17 -1.04 0.76
N PHE A 96 7.33 -0.68 2.04
CA PHE A 96 8.64 -0.59 2.68
C PHE A 96 9.38 -1.92 2.62
N ARG A 97 8.65 -3.02 2.82
CA ARG A 97 9.17 -4.38 2.70
C ARG A 97 8.15 -5.21 1.94
N TYR A 98 8.47 -5.52 0.69
CA TYR A 98 7.66 -6.36 -0.17
C TYR A 98 7.30 -7.69 0.52
N SER A 99 6.03 -8.11 0.39
CA SER A 99 5.47 -9.33 0.98
C SER A 99 5.48 -9.38 2.51
N LYS A 100 5.76 -8.23 3.17
CA LYS A 100 5.70 -8.08 4.64
C LYS A 100 4.78 -6.94 5.06
N THR A 101 4.94 -5.77 4.45
CA THR A 101 4.09 -4.60 4.73
C THR A 101 3.00 -4.42 3.68
N GLY A 102 3.18 -4.98 2.48
CA GLY A 102 2.26 -5.02 1.38
C GLY A 102 2.86 -5.78 0.20
N ARG A 103 2.04 -6.12 -0.78
CA ARG A 103 2.45 -6.76 -2.05
C ARG A 103 2.24 -5.85 -3.23
N LEU A 104 1.14 -5.08 -3.20
CA LEU A 104 0.80 -4.18 -4.29
C LEU A 104 1.61 -2.89 -4.20
N SER A 105 2.04 -2.38 -5.34
CA SER A 105 2.48 -1.00 -5.52
C SER A 105 1.37 -0.21 -6.17
N PHE A 106 1.26 1.08 -5.82
CA PHE A 106 0.17 1.94 -6.23
C PHE A 106 0.67 3.15 -6.99
N LEU A 107 -0.18 3.62 -7.92
CA LEU A 107 -0.01 4.87 -8.66
C LEU A 107 -1.35 5.59 -8.74
N THR A 108 -1.35 6.89 -8.51
CA THR A 108 -2.45 7.78 -8.92
C THR A 108 -1.89 9.02 -9.61
N ASP A 109 -2.69 9.63 -10.45
CA ASP A 109 -2.32 10.80 -11.25
C ASP A 109 -3.49 11.79 -11.37
N ASN A 110 -3.41 12.70 -12.34
CA ASN A 110 -4.44 13.70 -12.63
C ASN A 110 -5.84 13.12 -12.90
N THR A 111 -5.95 11.84 -13.24
CA THR A 111 -7.24 11.17 -13.46
C THR A 111 -7.96 10.83 -12.16
N LEU A 112 -7.25 10.87 -11.04
CA LEU A 112 -7.72 10.44 -9.70
C LEU A 112 -8.07 8.95 -9.61
N SER A 113 -7.71 8.17 -10.62
CA SER A 113 -7.81 6.71 -10.58
C SER A 113 -6.62 6.13 -9.84
N VAL A 114 -6.87 5.29 -8.86
CA VAL A 114 -5.80 4.57 -8.14
C VAL A 114 -5.56 3.26 -8.86
N ARG A 115 -4.35 3.04 -9.34
CA ARG A 115 -3.92 1.83 -10.03
C ARG A 115 -3.00 1.03 -9.13
N ALA A 116 -3.07 -0.29 -9.23
CA ALA A 116 -2.22 -1.15 -8.43
C ALA A 116 -1.87 -2.45 -9.13
N SER A 117 -0.67 -2.94 -8.87
CA SER A 117 -0.22 -4.24 -9.32
C SER A 117 0.87 -4.77 -8.39
N ASP A 118 1.02 -6.10 -8.35
CA ASP A 118 2.17 -6.73 -7.70
C ASP A 118 3.41 -6.53 -8.59
N ARG A 119 4.25 -5.59 -8.21
CA ARG A 119 5.49 -5.21 -8.89
C ARG A 119 6.76 -5.65 -8.15
N ALA A 120 6.62 -6.61 -7.24
CA ALA A 120 7.72 -7.10 -6.41
C ALA A 120 8.50 -5.96 -5.70
N GLY A 121 7.76 -4.94 -5.21
CA GLY A 121 8.34 -3.77 -4.53
C GLY A 121 8.86 -2.67 -5.46
N GLN A 122 8.65 -2.78 -6.79
CA GLN A 122 8.93 -1.74 -7.76
C GLN A 122 7.73 -0.79 -7.91
N GLN A 123 7.94 0.38 -8.51
CA GLN A 123 6.86 1.34 -8.76
C GLN A 123 5.78 0.78 -9.71
N SER A 124 4.54 1.14 -9.44
CA SER A 124 3.40 0.91 -10.33
C SER A 124 3.49 1.78 -11.59
N THR A 125 2.81 1.38 -12.65
CA THR A 125 2.80 2.10 -13.93
C THR A 125 1.38 2.51 -14.33
N SER A 126 1.27 3.41 -15.31
CA SER A 126 -0.02 3.84 -15.86
C SER A 126 -0.80 2.74 -16.59
N GLU A 127 -0.14 1.63 -16.91
CA GLU A 127 -0.73 0.46 -17.56
C GLU A 127 -1.33 -0.54 -16.55
N ASP A 128 -1.03 -0.36 -15.26
CA ASP A 128 -1.56 -1.24 -14.23
C ASP A 128 -3.08 -1.07 -14.08
N PRO A 129 -3.79 -2.14 -13.69
CA PRO A 129 -5.24 -2.09 -13.55
C PRO A 129 -5.66 -1.15 -12.42
N GLU A 130 -6.87 -0.61 -12.54
CA GLU A 130 -7.48 0.17 -11.48
C GLU A 130 -7.73 -0.69 -10.24
N TYR A 131 -7.35 -0.15 -9.08
CA TYR A 131 -7.56 -0.81 -7.79
C TYR A 131 -9.04 -0.70 -7.39
N LYS A 132 -9.70 -1.83 -7.22
CA LYS A 132 -11.13 -1.91 -6.90
C LYS A 132 -11.42 -2.25 -5.44
N GLY A 133 -10.42 -2.14 -4.57
CA GLY A 133 -10.53 -2.63 -3.20
C GLY A 133 -10.41 -4.16 -3.13
N ASP A 134 -10.74 -4.72 -2.00
CA ASP A 134 -10.61 -6.15 -1.76
C ASP A 134 -11.42 -6.98 -2.78
N GLN A 135 -10.71 -7.57 -3.72
CA GLN A 135 -11.19 -8.66 -4.56
C GLN A 135 -10.55 -9.96 -4.04
N GLY A 136 -10.71 -10.16 -2.74
CA GLY A 136 -10.37 -11.41 -2.09
C GLY A 136 -11.48 -12.42 -2.16
#